data_7b81f8579e598536f487dfed61a7e756
#
_entry.id   7b81f8579e598536f487dfed61a7e756
#
_cell.length_a   1.000
_cell.length_b   1.000
_cell.length_c   1.000
_cell.angle_alpha   90.00
_cell.angle_beta   90.00
_cell.angle_gamma   90.00
#
_symmetry.space_group_name_H-M   'P 1'
#
loop_
_entity.id
_entity.type
_entity.pdbx_description
1 polymer ?
#
loop_
_entity_poly.entity_id
_entity_poly.type
_entity_poly.pdbx_seq_one_letter_code
_entity_poly.pdbx_strand_id
1 'polypeptide(L)' 'MTLELRCGDVVGGCDGVVAAESREEVLRLASAHAADAHGLTEIDASTRSALEAAIHPA' A
#
# COMPACT_ATOMS: atom_id res chain seq x y z
N MET A 1 -0.68 -16.38 -6.60
CA MET A 1 -1.56 -15.37 -7.19
C MET A 1 -1.03 -13.99 -6.85
N THR A 2 -0.82 -13.15 -7.84
CA THR A 2 -0.21 -11.84 -7.62
C THR A 2 -1.27 -10.82 -7.21
N LEU A 3 -0.97 -10.05 -6.18
CA LEU A 3 -1.81 -8.97 -5.71
C LEU A 3 -1.08 -7.64 -5.93
N GLU A 4 -1.85 -6.59 -6.12
CA GLU A 4 -1.32 -5.26 -6.43
C GLU A 4 -2.03 -4.21 -5.60
N LEU A 5 -1.29 -3.17 -5.22
CA LEU A 5 -1.85 -1.99 -4.55
C LEU A 5 -1.26 -0.76 -5.22
N ARG A 6 -2.13 0.12 -5.67
CA ARG A 6 -1.71 1.41 -6.23
C ARG A 6 -1.71 2.44 -5.12
N CYS A 7 -0.56 2.99 -4.84
CA CYS A 7 -0.40 4.02 -3.81
C CYS A 7 -1.33 5.22 -4.06
N GLY A 8 -1.55 5.56 -5.31
CA GLY A 8 -2.43 6.67 -5.68
C GLY A 8 -3.88 6.52 -5.23
N ASP A 9 -4.33 5.30 -4.93
CA ASP A 9 -5.67 5.06 -4.40
C ASP A 9 -5.77 5.44 -2.92
N VAL A 10 -4.64 5.56 -2.25
CA VAL A 10 -4.57 5.90 -0.82
C VAL A 10 -4.00 7.30 -0.63
N VAL A 11 -2.92 7.61 -1.34
CA VAL A 11 -2.28 8.94 -1.30
C VAL A 11 -2.41 9.56 -2.67
N GLY A 12 -3.25 10.56 -2.80
CA GLY A 12 -3.49 11.23 -4.06
C GLY A 12 -2.21 11.79 -4.67
N GLY A 13 -2.03 11.60 -5.97
CA GLY A 13 -0.87 12.10 -6.70
C GLY A 13 0.34 11.18 -6.67
N CYS A 14 0.26 10.03 -6.03
CA CYS A 14 1.36 9.08 -6.01
C CYS A 14 1.24 8.10 -7.17
N ASP A 15 2.32 7.88 -7.90
CA ASP A 15 2.37 6.94 -9.02
C ASP A 15 2.90 5.56 -8.61
N GLY A 16 3.24 5.38 -7.33
CA GLY A 16 3.81 4.14 -6.85
C GLY A 16 2.84 2.97 -6.91
N VAL A 17 3.38 1.80 -7.25
CA VAL A 17 2.62 0.56 -7.27
C VAL A 17 3.45 -0.49 -6.56
N VAL A 18 2.82 -1.27 -5.69
CA VAL A 18 3.46 -2.41 -5.04
C VAL A 18 2.72 -3.68 -5.44
N ALA A 19 3.45 -4.77 -5.59
CA ALA A 19 2.89 -6.05 -5.96
C ALA A 19 3.62 -7.17 -5.22
N ALA A 20 2.88 -8.17 -4.80
CA ALA A 20 3.44 -9.33 -4.10
C ALA A 20 2.46 -10.50 -4.19
N GLU A 21 2.89 -11.64 -3.70
CA GLU A 21 2.08 -12.86 -3.79
C GLU A 21 1.06 -13.01 -2.67
N SER A 22 1.14 -12.18 -1.62
CA SER A 22 0.20 -12.21 -0.51
C SER A 22 -0.16 -10.81 -0.06
N ARG A 23 -1.34 -10.68 0.57
CA ARG A 23 -1.80 -9.41 1.11
C ARG A 23 -0.83 -8.87 2.17
N GLU A 24 -0.32 -9.76 3.00
CA GLU A 24 0.61 -9.39 4.05
C GLU A 24 1.87 -8.76 3.49
N GLU A 25 2.41 -9.33 2.43
CA GLU A 25 3.58 -8.78 1.77
C GLU A 25 3.28 -7.46 1.08
N VAL A 26 2.13 -7.34 0.44
CA VAL A 26 1.71 -6.08 -0.18
C VAL A 26 1.62 -4.99 0.88
N LEU A 27 1.03 -5.28 2.03
CA LEU A 27 0.93 -4.32 3.13
C LEU A 27 2.30 -3.92 3.65
N ARG A 28 3.22 -4.87 3.77
CA ARG A 28 4.58 -4.58 4.21
C ARG A 28 5.30 -3.64 3.23
N LEU A 29 5.21 -3.94 1.95
CA LEU A 29 5.82 -3.11 0.91
C LEU A 29 5.18 -1.74 0.85
N ALA A 30 3.86 -1.67 0.97
CA ALA A 30 3.14 -0.40 0.98
C ALA A 30 3.52 0.45 2.18
N SER A 31 3.68 -0.18 3.35
CA SER A 31 4.10 0.53 4.57
C SER A 31 5.51 1.09 4.42
N ALA A 32 6.42 0.30 3.86
CA ALA A 32 7.79 0.75 3.60
C ALA A 32 7.81 1.90 2.60
N HIS A 33 6.99 1.82 1.55
CA HIS A 33 6.88 2.89 0.56
C HIS A 33 6.33 4.17 1.21
N ALA A 34 5.29 4.05 2.02
CA ALA A 34 4.71 5.21 2.70
C ALA A 34 5.73 5.89 3.61
N ALA A 35 6.51 5.11 4.36
CA ALA A 35 7.54 5.66 5.23
C ALA A 35 8.65 6.35 4.44
N ASP A 36 9.08 5.75 3.34
CA ASP A 36 10.20 6.24 2.54
C ASP A 36 9.81 7.43 1.64
N ALA A 37 8.69 7.29 0.93
CA ALA A 37 8.30 8.29 -0.07
C ALA A 37 7.45 9.44 0.51
N HIS A 38 6.68 9.17 1.55
CA HIS A 38 5.72 10.14 2.09
C HIS A 38 5.95 10.50 3.56
N GLY A 39 6.97 9.93 4.18
CA GLY A 39 7.31 10.21 5.59
C GLY A 39 6.30 9.69 6.59
N LEU A 40 5.45 8.76 6.20
CA LEU A 40 4.44 8.18 7.09
C LEU A 40 5.05 7.03 7.90
N THR A 41 5.62 7.38 9.05
CA THR A 41 6.32 6.41 9.90
C THR A 41 5.37 5.55 10.73
N GLU A 42 4.13 6.01 10.91
CA GLU A 42 3.11 5.24 11.60
C GLU A 42 1.88 5.14 10.72
N ILE A 43 1.34 3.94 10.60
CA ILE A 43 0.12 3.69 9.85
C ILE A 43 -0.99 3.37 10.85
N ASP A 44 -1.96 4.28 10.97
CA ASP A 44 -3.09 4.10 11.86
C ASP A 44 -4.09 3.09 11.28
N ALA A 45 -5.11 2.74 12.07
CA ALA A 45 -6.12 1.77 11.64
C ALA A 45 -6.87 2.23 10.40
N SER A 46 -7.12 3.53 10.30
CA SER A 46 -7.83 4.13 9.17
C SER A 46 -7.02 3.99 7.87
N THR A 47 -5.74 4.34 7.92
CA THR A 47 -4.83 4.20 6.77
C THR A 47 -4.64 2.74 6.38
N ARG A 48 -4.49 1.87 7.37
CA ARG A 48 -4.36 0.44 7.13
C ARG A 48 -5.58 -0.14 6.44
N SER A 49 -6.77 0.27 6.86
CA SER A 49 -8.01 -0.16 6.22
C SER A 49 -8.06 0.30 4.76
N ALA A 50 -7.62 1.52 4.49
CA ALA A 50 -7.56 2.05 3.13
C ALA A 50 -6.59 1.24 2.28
N LEU A 51 -5.43 0.89 2.82
CA LEU A 51 -4.44 0.06 2.12
C LEU A 51 -5.02 -1.31 1.79
N GLU A 52 -5.65 -1.94 2.77
CA GLU A 52 -6.26 -3.27 2.56
C GLU A 52 -7.35 -3.23 1.51
N ALA A 53 -8.17 -2.19 1.51
CA ALA A 53 -9.26 -2.04 0.54
C ALA A 53 -8.73 -1.77 -0.88
N ALA A 54 -7.54 -1.21 -1.00
CA ALA A 54 -6.93 -0.89 -2.29
C ALA A 54 -6.21 -2.10 -2.92
N ILE A 55 -5.98 -3.16 -2.15
CA ILE A 55 -5.33 -4.36 -2.67
C ILE A 55 -6.30 -5.11 -3.60
N HIS A 56 -5.83 -5.45 -4.78
CA HIS A 56 -6.64 -6.18 -5.76
C HIS A 56 -5.75 -7.15 -6.55
N PRO A 57 -6.34 -8.16 -7.20
CA PRO A 57 -5.56 -9.05 -8.07
C PRO A 57 -4.94 -8.26 -9.21
N ALA A 58 -3.69 -8.56 -9.46
CA ALA A 58 -2.96 -7.90 -10.55
C ALA A 58 -3.34 -8.48 -11.91
#